data_8c792689b59030a0a863f191a256c9de
#
_entry.id   8c792689b59030a0a863f191a256c9de
#
_cell.length_a   1.000
_cell.length_b   1.000
_cell.length_c   1.000
_cell.angle_alpha   90.00
_cell.angle_beta   90.00
_cell.angle_gamma   90.00
#
_symmetry.space_group_name_H-M   'P 1'
#
loop_
_entity.id
_entity.type
_entity.pdbx_description
1 polymer ?
#
loop_
_entity_poly.entity_id
_entity_poly.type
_entity_poly.pdbx_seq_one_letter_code
_entity_poly.pdbx_strand_id
1 'polypeptide(L)'
;MTMLTEQAGPADDQSLRPVPWRRMAGVTWRQHRITLAAIAAFLGALAVGLWIAGQKTHHAYAAMLAACHPVVSAGCDGLIASFTGMNGFLSNGSALQPVPVLIGAFVGAPVLARELESGTFRFAWTQGFGRWRWTLAKLVPLAIAVAAGTGALGVLLSWYYQPYFASVNQTFGVPGVSPFAPGLFDLRGVASATWALAAFAIGALAGILVRRVLPAIVATLAAYAALAFATGAFLRAHYLTPLLTSTPNISSSSWIISQWWTRNSKFAFNGWPSYSLIQQFCNQPPPAGQSKATGLAQCLSHHGYTLWTTYQPASRFWQFQWIEGSWLLALSALLIATTVWLVRRRAT
;
A
#
# COMPACT_ATOMS: atom_id res chain seq x y z
N MET A 1 -55.06 -37.49 52.43
CA MET A 1 -53.99 -36.59 52.00
C MET A 1 -53.50 -37.11 50.67
N THR A 2 -54.07 -36.63 49.58
CA THR A 2 -53.74 -37.03 48.21
C THR A 2 -52.80 -35.97 47.65
N MET A 3 -51.51 -36.32 47.49
CA MET A 3 -50.52 -35.44 46.79
C MET A 3 -50.80 -35.47 45.28
N LEU A 4 -51.23 -34.33 44.76
CA LEU A 4 -51.29 -34.08 43.34
C LEU A 4 -49.84 -33.87 42.81
N THR A 5 -49.30 -34.87 42.09
CA THR A 5 -48.08 -34.77 41.29
C THR A 5 -48.44 -33.95 40.06
N GLU A 6 -48.06 -32.67 40.05
CA GLU A 6 -48.08 -31.77 38.89
C GLU A 6 -47.08 -32.29 37.89
N GLN A 7 -47.54 -32.92 36.81
CA GLN A 7 -46.74 -33.30 35.67
C GLN A 7 -46.30 -32.02 34.99
N ALA A 8 -45.00 -31.67 35.16
CA ALA A 8 -44.34 -30.67 34.34
C ALA A 8 -44.41 -31.15 32.88
N GLY A 9 -45.18 -30.46 32.05
CA GLY A 9 -45.23 -30.68 30.60
C GLY A 9 -43.85 -30.55 30.00
N PRO A 10 -43.61 -31.20 28.84
CA PRO A 10 -42.30 -31.13 28.16
C PRO A 10 -41.96 -29.66 27.94
N ALA A 11 -40.85 -29.21 28.52
CA ALA A 11 -40.28 -27.90 28.26
C ALA A 11 -40.13 -27.76 26.74
N ASP A 12 -40.93 -26.87 26.18
CA ASP A 12 -40.92 -26.47 24.80
C ASP A 12 -39.45 -26.11 24.46
N ASP A 13 -38.77 -27.02 23.76
CA ASP A 13 -37.41 -26.84 23.27
C ASP A 13 -37.48 -25.77 22.20
N GLN A 14 -37.66 -24.51 22.65
CA GLN A 14 -37.50 -23.33 21.83
C GLN A 14 -36.06 -23.33 21.39
N SER A 15 -35.76 -24.08 20.33
CA SER A 15 -34.53 -24.01 19.58
C SER A 15 -34.24 -22.53 19.39
N LEU A 16 -33.29 -22.02 20.17
CA LEU A 16 -32.89 -20.62 20.21
C LEU A 16 -32.64 -20.17 18.75
N ARG A 17 -33.61 -19.47 18.17
CA ARG A 17 -33.52 -18.96 16.80
C ARG A 17 -32.24 -18.15 16.71
N PRO A 18 -31.34 -18.47 15.76
CA PRO A 18 -30.05 -17.78 15.65
C PRO A 18 -30.30 -16.29 15.48
N VAL A 19 -29.66 -15.49 16.32
CA VAL A 19 -29.79 -14.03 16.31
C VAL A 19 -29.52 -13.49 14.89
N PRO A 20 -30.42 -12.64 14.32
CA PRO A 20 -30.28 -12.13 12.97
C PRO A 20 -29.03 -11.25 12.83
N TRP A 21 -28.30 -11.40 11.74
CA TRP A 21 -27.06 -10.69 11.43
C TRP A 21 -27.14 -9.16 11.59
N ARG A 22 -28.31 -8.57 11.29
CA ARG A 22 -28.56 -7.13 11.46
C ARG A 22 -28.40 -6.67 12.91
N ARG A 23 -28.88 -7.45 13.89
CA ARG A 23 -28.72 -7.13 15.32
C ARG A 23 -27.26 -7.25 15.75
N MET A 24 -26.54 -8.27 15.26
CA MET A 24 -25.12 -8.42 15.53
C MET A 24 -24.29 -7.27 14.96
N ALA A 25 -24.57 -6.85 13.72
CA ALA A 25 -23.92 -5.69 13.11
C ALA A 25 -24.19 -4.40 13.90
N GLY A 26 -25.42 -4.22 14.43
CA GLY A 26 -25.74 -3.08 15.28
C GLY A 26 -24.97 -3.06 16.61
N VAL A 27 -24.74 -4.22 17.24
CA VAL A 27 -23.91 -4.33 18.45
C VAL A 27 -22.45 -4.02 18.11
N THR A 28 -21.92 -4.61 17.05
CA THR A 28 -20.53 -4.34 16.57
C THR A 28 -20.33 -2.87 16.28
N TRP A 29 -21.29 -2.22 15.61
CA TRP A 29 -21.25 -0.79 15.33
C TRP A 29 -21.17 0.03 16.64
N ARG A 30 -22.02 -0.25 17.61
CA ARG A 30 -21.99 0.45 18.90
C ARG A 30 -20.69 0.26 19.67
N GLN A 31 -20.10 -0.94 19.62
CA GLN A 31 -18.83 -1.25 20.27
C GLN A 31 -17.63 -0.56 19.60
N HIS A 32 -17.62 -0.47 18.27
CA HIS A 32 -16.47 0.02 17.51
C HIS A 32 -16.67 1.43 16.94
N ARG A 33 -17.81 2.10 17.19
CA ARG A 33 -18.09 3.44 16.64
C ARG A 33 -17.01 4.47 16.92
N ILE A 34 -16.43 4.46 18.12
CA ILE A 34 -15.36 5.39 18.50
C ILE A 34 -14.09 5.06 17.70
N THR A 35 -13.71 3.79 17.60
CA THR A 35 -12.55 3.38 16.80
C THR A 35 -12.74 3.69 15.32
N LEU A 36 -13.93 3.40 14.77
CA LEU A 36 -14.27 3.72 13.38
C LEU A 36 -14.29 5.24 13.13
N ALA A 37 -14.82 6.02 14.07
CA ALA A 37 -14.82 7.48 14.00
C ALA A 37 -13.38 8.04 14.04
N ALA A 38 -12.52 7.50 14.90
CA ALA A 38 -11.12 7.90 14.97
C ALA A 38 -10.36 7.58 13.67
N ILE A 39 -10.58 6.39 13.08
CA ILE A 39 -10.00 6.03 11.79
C ILE A 39 -10.53 6.95 10.69
N ALA A 40 -11.85 7.15 10.63
CA ALA A 40 -12.46 8.04 9.65
C ALA A 40 -11.96 9.47 9.78
N ALA A 41 -11.80 9.98 11.00
CA ALA A 41 -11.23 11.30 11.26
C ALA A 41 -9.76 11.38 10.81
N PHE A 42 -8.96 10.36 11.12
CA PHE A 42 -7.55 10.30 10.70
C PHE A 42 -7.40 10.23 9.18
N LEU A 43 -8.10 9.28 8.52
CA LEU A 43 -8.07 9.16 7.06
C LEU A 43 -8.70 10.38 6.39
N GLY A 44 -9.75 10.96 6.97
CA GLY A 44 -10.38 12.18 6.51
C GLY A 44 -9.44 13.39 6.57
N ALA A 45 -8.69 13.56 7.66
CA ALA A 45 -7.69 14.62 7.78
C ALA A 45 -6.57 14.45 6.73
N LEU A 46 -6.09 13.22 6.52
CA LEU A 46 -5.13 12.94 5.46
C LEU A 46 -5.72 13.23 4.07
N ALA A 47 -6.96 12.85 3.83
CA ALA A 47 -7.64 13.10 2.56
C ALA A 47 -7.82 14.61 2.29
N VAL A 48 -8.22 15.39 3.30
CA VAL A 48 -8.32 16.85 3.17
C VAL A 48 -6.95 17.48 2.88
N GLY A 49 -5.90 17.05 3.60
CA GLY A 49 -4.54 17.52 3.35
C GLY A 49 -4.05 17.19 1.93
N LEU A 50 -4.28 15.98 1.46
CA LEU A 50 -3.96 15.56 0.10
C LEU A 50 -4.79 16.32 -0.95
N TRP A 51 -6.05 16.57 -0.68
CA TRP A 51 -6.92 17.36 -1.56
C TRP A 51 -6.39 18.79 -1.73
N ILE A 52 -6.09 19.47 -0.61
CA ILE A 52 -5.57 20.84 -0.65
C ILE A 52 -4.21 20.89 -1.38
N ALA A 53 -3.30 19.96 -1.05
CA ALA A 53 -2.00 19.85 -1.71
C ALA A 53 -2.17 19.53 -3.21
N GLY A 54 -3.08 18.63 -3.56
CA GLY A 54 -3.38 18.23 -4.93
C GLY A 54 -3.91 19.40 -5.76
N GLN A 55 -4.83 20.20 -5.23
CA GLN A 55 -5.31 21.40 -5.94
C GLN A 55 -4.15 22.34 -6.30
N LYS A 56 -3.25 22.62 -5.34
CA LYS A 56 -2.06 23.46 -5.59
C LYS A 56 -1.17 22.85 -6.68
N THR A 57 -0.93 21.54 -6.63
CA THR A 57 -0.10 20.82 -7.61
C THR A 57 -0.72 20.85 -9.01
N HIS A 58 -2.03 20.62 -9.14
CA HIS A 58 -2.73 20.69 -10.41
C HIS A 58 -2.74 22.10 -11.00
N HIS A 59 -2.95 23.14 -10.19
CA HIS A 59 -2.86 24.54 -10.64
C HIS A 59 -1.45 24.89 -11.09
N ALA A 60 -0.42 24.53 -10.35
CA ALA A 60 0.98 24.78 -10.73
C ALA A 60 1.35 24.06 -12.03
N TYR A 61 0.89 22.82 -12.22
CA TYR A 61 1.10 22.07 -13.46
C TYR A 61 0.41 22.72 -14.65
N ALA A 62 -0.83 23.16 -14.50
CA ALA A 62 -1.56 23.88 -15.54
C ALA A 62 -0.89 25.20 -15.93
N ALA A 63 -0.42 25.98 -14.95
CA ALA A 63 0.33 27.21 -15.18
C ALA A 63 1.65 26.95 -15.92
N MET A 64 2.38 25.89 -15.51
CA MET A 64 3.60 25.46 -16.18
C MET A 64 3.33 25.08 -17.65
N LEU A 65 2.30 24.29 -17.93
CA LEU A 65 1.94 23.92 -19.30
C LEU A 65 1.59 25.13 -20.15
N ALA A 66 0.81 26.07 -19.61
CA ALA A 66 0.39 27.27 -20.34
C ALA A 66 1.59 28.17 -20.72
N ALA A 67 2.59 28.26 -19.85
CA ALA A 67 3.76 29.12 -20.07
C ALA A 67 4.91 28.45 -20.85
N CYS A 68 5.01 27.11 -20.78
CA CYS A 68 6.13 26.37 -21.33
C CYS A 68 5.78 25.59 -22.63
N HIS A 69 4.53 25.64 -23.10
CA HIS A 69 4.12 24.91 -24.30
C HIS A 69 3.23 25.79 -25.21
N PRO A 70 3.44 25.82 -26.54
CA PRO A 70 4.45 25.14 -27.35
C PRO A 70 5.81 25.89 -27.40
N VAL A 71 5.87 27.12 -26.90
CA VAL A 71 7.08 27.98 -26.92
C VAL A 71 7.53 28.22 -25.48
N VAL A 72 8.81 27.96 -25.21
CA VAL A 72 9.41 28.24 -23.88
C VAL A 72 9.50 29.75 -23.66
N SER A 73 8.69 30.27 -22.74
CA SER A 73 8.74 31.67 -22.31
C SER A 73 9.83 31.90 -21.26
N ALA A 74 10.28 33.15 -21.08
CA ALA A 74 11.30 33.52 -20.10
C ALA A 74 10.95 33.16 -18.64
N GLY A 75 9.69 32.90 -18.32
CA GLY A 75 9.23 32.48 -16.96
C GLY A 75 9.13 30.98 -16.75
N CYS A 76 9.41 30.17 -17.78
CA CYS A 76 9.19 28.72 -17.73
C CYS A 76 10.06 28.02 -16.65
N ASP A 77 11.34 28.38 -16.52
CA ASP A 77 12.25 27.76 -15.55
C ASP A 77 11.79 27.97 -14.10
N GLY A 78 11.26 29.17 -13.79
CA GLY A 78 10.71 29.47 -12.48
C GLY A 78 9.45 28.65 -12.14
N LEU A 79 8.59 28.41 -13.14
CA LEU A 79 7.38 27.58 -12.98
C LEU A 79 7.73 26.09 -12.85
N ILE A 80 8.70 25.61 -13.62
CA ILE A 80 9.24 24.24 -13.47
C ILE A 80 9.82 24.06 -12.06
N ALA A 81 10.65 25.00 -11.60
CA ALA A 81 11.23 24.95 -10.26
C ALA A 81 10.13 24.96 -9.14
N SER A 82 9.11 25.79 -9.30
CA SER A 82 8.00 25.84 -8.33
C SER A 82 7.18 24.54 -8.32
N PHE A 83 6.86 23.98 -9.48
CA PHE A 83 6.15 22.70 -9.59
C PHE A 83 6.97 21.54 -9.00
N THR A 84 8.26 21.45 -9.33
CA THR A 84 9.13 20.40 -8.80
C THR A 84 9.38 20.56 -7.30
N GLY A 85 9.46 21.79 -6.80
CA GLY A 85 9.62 22.10 -5.37
C GLY A 85 8.42 21.70 -4.51
N MET A 86 7.21 21.61 -5.09
CA MET A 86 6.01 21.14 -4.38
C MET A 86 6.04 19.66 -4.00
N ASN A 87 6.98 18.92 -4.56
CA ASN A 87 7.12 17.49 -4.34
C ASN A 87 7.70 17.11 -2.95
N GLY A 88 8.07 18.05 -2.10
CA GLY A 88 8.69 17.95 -0.78
C GLY A 88 8.44 16.68 0.02
N PHE A 89 7.69 16.78 1.13
CA PHE A 89 7.42 15.68 2.08
C PHE A 89 6.70 14.47 1.47
N LEU A 90 5.87 14.68 0.43
CA LEU A 90 5.13 13.62 -0.26
C LEU A 90 5.85 13.05 -1.48
N SER A 91 7.08 13.51 -1.78
CA SER A 91 7.78 13.24 -3.05
C SER A 91 7.82 11.76 -3.46
N ASN A 92 7.94 10.85 -2.50
CA ASN A 92 8.04 9.41 -2.75
C ASN A 92 6.94 8.59 -2.06
N GLY A 93 5.89 9.23 -1.53
CA GLY A 93 4.82 8.57 -0.77
C GLY A 93 5.27 7.97 0.56
N SER A 94 6.57 8.07 0.92
CA SER A 94 7.16 7.44 2.10
C SER A 94 6.49 7.87 3.42
N ALA A 95 6.02 9.11 3.50
CA ALA A 95 5.32 9.63 4.66
C ALA A 95 3.98 8.92 4.95
N LEU A 96 3.34 8.34 3.95
CA LEU A 96 2.06 7.65 4.08
C LEU A 96 2.22 6.11 4.20
N GLN A 97 3.41 5.58 3.99
CA GLN A 97 3.70 4.15 4.12
C GLN A 97 3.34 3.54 5.49
N PRO A 98 3.44 4.26 6.63
CA PRO A 98 3.00 3.71 7.90
C PRO A 98 1.48 3.49 8.02
N VAL A 99 0.65 4.13 7.19
CA VAL A 99 -0.82 4.08 7.31
C VAL A 99 -1.38 2.66 7.37
N PRO A 100 -1.07 1.74 6.44
CA PRO A 100 -1.58 0.38 6.50
C PRO A 100 -1.20 -0.36 7.77
N VAL A 101 0.07 -0.26 8.21
CA VAL A 101 0.53 -0.97 9.41
C VAL A 101 -0.06 -0.39 10.69
N LEU A 102 -0.27 0.93 10.76
CA LEU A 102 -0.96 1.57 11.89
C LEU A 102 -2.41 1.06 12.00
N ILE A 103 -3.11 0.89 10.89
CA ILE A 103 -4.44 0.28 10.87
C ILE A 103 -4.38 -1.15 11.41
N GLY A 104 -3.44 -1.96 10.95
CA GLY A 104 -3.24 -3.32 11.45
C GLY A 104 -2.97 -3.36 12.96
N ALA A 105 -2.07 -2.50 13.43
CA ALA A 105 -1.64 -2.44 14.82
C ALA A 105 -2.72 -1.90 15.77
N PHE A 106 -3.41 -0.81 15.40
CA PHE A 106 -4.34 -0.13 16.30
C PHE A 106 -5.81 -0.51 16.10
N VAL A 107 -6.14 -1.16 14.99
CA VAL A 107 -7.50 -1.67 14.73
C VAL A 107 -7.52 -3.18 14.75
N GLY A 108 -6.66 -3.83 13.96
CA GLY A 108 -6.63 -5.29 13.82
C GLY A 108 -6.26 -6.00 15.11
N ALA A 109 -5.14 -5.63 15.74
CA ALA A 109 -4.66 -6.30 16.93
C ALA A 109 -5.61 -6.15 18.14
N PRO A 110 -6.14 -4.95 18.48
CA PRO A 110 -7.01 -4.81 19.65
C PRO A 110 -8.40 -5.41 19.48
N VAL A 111 -8.85 -5.62 18.26
CA VAL A 111 -10.25 -6.07 17.98
C VAL A 111 -10.62 -7.37 18.71
N LEU A 112 -9.66 -8.28 18.83
CA LEU A 112 -9.83 -9.54 19.53
C LEU A 112 -9.02 -9.59 20.84
N ALA A 113 -7.78 -9.05 20.83
CA ALA A 113 -6.91 -9.08 22.00
C ALA A 113 -7.53 -8.42 23.22
N ARG A 114 -8.17 -7.27 23.08
CA ARG A 114 -8.81 -6.52 24.17
C ARG A 114 -9.90 -7.32 24.89
N GLU A 115 -10.70 -8.04 24.12
CA GLU A 115 -11.78 -8.84 24.71
C GLU A 115 -11.28 -10.12 25.37
N LEU A 116 -10.19 -10.69 24.83
CA LEU A 116 -9.52 -11.84 25.42
C LEU A 116 -8.80 -11.45 26.71
N GLU A 117 -8.17 -10.27 26.73
CA GLU A 117 -7.48 -9.73 27.89
C GLU A 117 -8.45 -9.37 29.02
N SER A 118 -9.60 -8.77 28.70
CA SER A 118 -10.65 -8.39 29.69
C SER A 118 -11.57 -9.53 30.10
N GLY A 119 -11.51 -10.69 29.44
CA GLY A 119 -12.40 -11.84 29.71
C GLY A 119 -13.87 -11.67 29.28
N THR A 120 -14.22 -10.54 28.67
CA THR A 120 -15.61 -10.22 28.27
C THR A 120 -16.17 -11.16 27.20
N PHE A 121 -15.30 -11.87 26.45
CA PHE A 121 -15.69 -12.88 25.48
C PHE A 121 -16.57 -14.00 26.08
N ARG A 122 -16.40 -14.33 27.38
CA ARG A 122 -17.17 -15.40 28.06
C ARG A 122 -18.66 -15.08 28.05
N PHE A 123 -19.05 -13.85 28.33
CA PHE A 123 -20.45 -13.42 28.28
C PHE A 123 -21.05 -13.49 26.88
N ALA A 124 -20.31 -13.13 25.85
CA ALA A 124 -20.80 -13.19 24.48
C ALA A 124 -21.05 -14.64 24.03
N TRP A 125 -20.26 -15.59 24.53
CA TRP A 125 -20.37 -17.01 24.15
C TRP A 125 -21.45 -17.78 24.88
N THR A 126 -21.87 -17.33 26.08
CA THR A 126 -22.98 -17.95 26.86
C THR A 126 -24.33 -17.50 26.36
N GLN A 127 -24.43 -16.41 25.59
CA GLN A 127 -25.70 -15.84 25.11
C GLN A 127 -26.22 -16.44 23.79
N GLY A 128 -25.85 -17.67 23.42
CA GLY A 128 -26.38 -18.34 22.22
C GLY A 128 -25.77 -17.84 20.89
N PHE A 129 -24.80 -16.93 20.94
CA PHE A 129 -24.07 -16.52 19.75
C PHE A 129 -23.02 -17.57 19.38
N GLY A 130 -23.16 -18.23 18.23
CA GLY A 130 -22.11 -19.12 17.71
C GLY A 130 -20.78 -18.35 17.59
N ARG A 131 -19.72 -18.87 18.22
CA ARG A 131 -18.38 -18.23 18.32
C ARG A 131 -17.85 -17.69 16.98
N TRP A 132 -18.06 -18.43 15.90
CA TRP A 132 -17.62 -18.03 14.55
C TRP A 132 -18.44 -16.84 13.98
N ARG A 133 -19.77 -16.82 14.23
CA ARG A 133 -20.65 -15.72 13.80
C ARG A 133 -20.29 -14.42 14.51
N TRP A 134 -20.00 -14.49 15.80
CA TRP A 134 -19.55 -13.36 16.59
C TRP A 134 -18.22 -12.79 16.04
N THR A 135 -17.22 -13.65 15.72
CA THR A 135 -15.94 -13.22 15.16
C THR A 135 -16.12 -12.57 13.80
N LEU A 136 -16.88 -13.20 12.89
CA LEU A 136 -17.14 -12.64 11.56
C LEU A 136 -17.95 -11.33 11.63
N ALA A 137 -18.95 -11.23 12.52
CA ALA A 137 -19.72 -10.01 12.68
C ALA A 137 -18.88 -8.81 13.12
N LYS A 138 -17.70 -9.04 13.72
CA LYS A 138 -16.72 -8.00 14.05
C LYS A 138 -15.72 -7.75 12.93
N LEU A 139 -15.12 -8.81 12.43
CA LEU A 139 -14.01 -8.68 11.47
C LEU A 139 -14.49 -8.17 10.11
N VAL A 140 -15.63 -8.64 9.60
CA VAL A 140 -16.08 -8.30 8.24
C VAL A 140 -16.44 -6.82 8.09
N PRO A 141 -17.27 -6.19 8.95
CA PRO A 141 -17.56 -4.76 8.80
C PRO A 141 -16.32 -3.88 8.94
N LEU A 142 -15.40 -4.23 9.85
CA LEU A 142 -14.15 -3.49 10.02
C LEU A 142 -13.22 -3.65 8.82
N ALA A 143 -13.11 -4.87 8.28
CA ALA A 143 -12.34 -5.14 7.06
C ALA A 143 -12.86 -4.34 5.86
N ILE A 144 -14.20 -4.29 5.68
CA ILE A 144 -14.84 -3.49 4.63
C ILE A 144 -14.56 -1.99 4.83
N ALA A 145 -14.71 -1.48 6.06
CA ALA A 145 -14.45 -0.07 6.36
C ALA A 145 -12.97 0.30 6.12
N VAL A 146 -12.03 -0.57 6.51
CA VAL A 146 -10.59 -0.39 6.26
C VAL A 146 -10.31 -0.39 4.76
N ALA A 147 -10.81 -1.38 4.02
CA ALA A 147 -10.58 -1.48 2.57
C ALA A 147 -11.17 -0.28 1.82
N ALA A 148 -12.39 0.13 2.17
CA ALA A 148 -13.05 1.28 1.55
C ALA A 148 -12.31 2.60 1.86
N GLY A 149 -11.93 2.82 3.12
CA GLY A 149 -11.24 4.04 3.54
C GLY A 149 -9.85 4.17 2.91
N THR A 150 -9.05 3.10 2.94
CA THR A 150 -7.70 3.11 2.35
C THR A 150 -7.74 3.08 0.82
N GLY A 151 -8.73 2.40 0.22
CA GLY A 151 -8.97 2.44 -1.22
C GLY A 151 -9.33 3.85 -1.71
N ALA A 152 -10.22 4.56 -0.99
CA ALA A 152 -10.56 5.95 -1.29
C ALA A 152 -9.33 6.88 -1.17
N LEU A 153 -8.51 6.68 -0.14
CA LEU A 153 -7.25 7.42 0.01
C LEU A 153 -6.29 7.12 -1.15
N GLY A 154 -6.20 5.85 -1.60
CA GLY A 154 -5.38 5.44 -2.75
C GLY A 154 -5.84 6.05 -4.07
N VAL A 155 -7.15 6.22 -4.28
CA VAL A 155 -7.71 6.95 -5.44
C VAL A 155 -7.32 8.42 -5.38
N LEU A 156 -7.49 9.06 -4.21
CA LEU A 156 -7.12 10.46 -4.02
C LEU A 156 -5.62 10.69 -4.23
N LEU A 157 -4.79 9.77 -3.73
CA LEU A 157 -3.34 9.81 -3.93
C LEU A 157 -2.98 9.64 -5.41
N SER A 158 -3.69 8.79 -6.14
CA SER A 158 -3.51 8.63 -7.58
C SER A 158 -3.83 9.91 -8.35
N TRP A 159 -4.89 10.62 -7.95
CA TRP A 159 -5.23 11.94 -8.48
C TRP A 159 -4.16 12.99 -8.14
N TYR A 160 -3.68 13.03 -6.90
CA TYR A 160 -2.61 13.94 -6.46
C TYR A 160 -1.35 13.81 -7.32
N TYR A 161 -0.93 12.57 -7.65
CA TYR A 161 0.29 12.31 -8.43
C TYR A 161 0.10 12.37 -9.95
N GLN A 162 -1.12 12.51 -10.45
CA GLN A 162 -1.38 12.56 -11.89
C GLN A 162 -0.51 13.58 -12.65
N PRO A 163 -0.31 14.84 -12.18
CA PRO A 163 0.53 15.81 -12.86
C PRO A 163 2.00 15.35 -12.96
N TYR A 164 2.53 14.71 -11.94
CA TYR A 164 3.92 14.21 -11.95
C TYR A 164 4.11 13.05 -12.91
N PHE A 165 3.12 12.18 -13.09
CA PHE A 165 3.19 11.12 -14.10
C PHE A 165 3.00 11.65 -15.52
N ALA A 166 2.18 12.66 -15.70
CA ALA A 166 1.97 13.31 -16.99
C ALA A 166 3.20 14.12 -17.42
N SER A 167 3.89 14.78 -16.48
CA SER A 167 5.10 15.60 -16.76
C SER A 167 6.26 14.77 -17.31
N VAL A 168 6.32 13.47 -17.03
CA VAL A 168 7.32 12.54 -17.58
C VAL A 168 7.31 12.49 -19.11
N ASN A 169 6.13 12.67 -19.71
CA ASN A 169 5.95 12.63 -21.16
C ASN A 169 6.19 14.00 -21.83
N GLN A 170 6.48 15.04 -21.03
CA GLN A 170 6.74 16.39 -21.50
C GLN A 170 8.26 16.64 -21.55
N THR A 171 8.72 17.35 -22.55
CA THR A 171 10.14 17.60 -22.85
C THR A 171 10.84 18.60 -21.90
N PHE A 172 10.27 18.88 -20.73
CA PHE A 172 10.72 19.97 -19.85
C PHE A 172 11.84 19.60 -18.87
N GLY A 173 12.44 18.41 -18.96
CA GLY A 173 13.50 18.01 -18.01
C GLY A 173 13.02 17.83 -16.56
N VAL A 174 11.71 17.84 -16.32
CA VAL A 174 11.12 17.59 -14.99
C VAL A 174 11.42 16.17 -14.57
N PRO A 175 12.04 15.94 -13.39
CA PRO A 175 12.26 14.59 -12.90
C PRO A 175 10.91 13.88 -12.72
N GLY A 176 10.65 12.87 -13.53
CA GLY A 176 9.44 12.08 -13.43
C GLY A 176 9.45 11.18 -12.20
N VAL A 177 8.29 10.96 -11.65
CA VAL A 177 8.09 9.98 -10.57
C VAL A 177 7.64 8.66 -11.18
N SER A 178 8.37 7.59 -10.92
CA SER A 178 7.93 6.27 -11.38
C SER A 178 6.69 5.82 -10.58
N PRO A 179 5.63 5.33 -11.24
CA PRO A 179 4.48 4.74 -10.57
C PRO A 179 4.85 3.50 -9.74
N PHE A 180 6.00 2.89 -10.00
CA PHE A 180 6.58 1.76 -9.26
C PHE A 180 7.47 2.18 -8.09
N ALA A 181 7.62 3.49 -7.82
CA ALA A 181 8.40 3.93 -6.66
C ALA A 181 7.89 3.22 -5.39
N PRO A 182 8.79 2.64 -4.56
CA PRO A 182 8.39 1.74 -3.48
C PRO A 182 7.34 2.33 -2.54
N GLY A 183 7.45 3.63 -2.23
CA GLY A 183 6.49 4.31 -1.37
C GLY A 183 5.16 4.65 -2.01
N LEU A 184 5.05 4.63 -3.34
CA LEU A 184 3.84 5.01 -4.06
C LEU A 184 3.04 3.80 -4.54
N PHE A 185 3.72 2.75 -4.92
CA PHE A 185 3.07 1.56 -5.48
C PHE A 185 2.07 0.94 -4.50
N ASP A 186 2.48 0.79 -3.23
CA ASP A 186 1.69 0.15 -2.18
C ASP A 186 0.49 0.99 -1.71
N LEU A 187 0.55 2.30 -1.93
CA LEU A 187 -0.47 3.25 -1.47
C LEU A 187 -1.49 3.62 -2.55
N ARG A 188 -1.37 3.09 -3.77
CA ARG A 188 -2.21 3.43 -4.91
C ARG A 188 -2.94 2.21 -5.46
N GLY A 189 -4.03 2.48 -6.20
CA GLY A 189 -4.78 1.44 -6.89
C GLY A 189 -5.35 0.38 -5.94
N VAL A 190 -5.29 -0.87 -6.37
CA VAL A 190 -5.80 -2.04 -5.62
C VAL A 190 -4.90 -2.38 -4.44
N ALA A 191 -3.59 -2.15 -4.55
CA ALA A 191 -2.62 -2.48 -3.52
C ALA A 191 -2.92 -1.75 -2.19
N SER A 192 -3.36 -0.49 -2.23
CA SER A 192 -3.64 0.29 -1.01
C SER A 192 -4.68 -0.38 -0.10
N ALA A 193 -5.77 -0.86 -0.67
CA ALA A 193 -6.82 -1.56 0.07
C ALA A 193 -6.35 -2.94 0.56
N THR A 194 -5.63 -3.68 -0.29
CA THR A 194 -5.21 -5.06 0.03
C THR A 194 -4.07 -5.11 1.04
N TRP A 195 -3.13 -4.16 1.03
CA TRP A 195 -2.10 -4.01 2.07
C TRP A 195 -2.71 -3.67 3.43
N ALA A 196 -3.69 -2.76 3.46
CA ALA A 196 -4.39 -2.43 4.69
C ALA A 196 -5.22 -3.61 5.22
N LEU A 197 -5.87 -4.39 4.34
CA LEU A 197 -6.55 -5.62 4.71
C LEU A 197 -5.58 -6.67 5.26
N ALA A 198 -4.41 -6.85 4.63
CA ALA A 198 -3.39 -7.77 5.10
C ALA A 198 -2.89 -7.36 6.50
N ALA A 199 -2.60 -6.08 6.70
CA ALA A 199 -2.21 -5.55 8.00
C ALA A 199 -3.30 -5.79 9.07
N PHE A 200 -4.56 -5.52 8.74
CA PHE A 200 -5.70 -5.77 9.61
C PHE A 200 -5.83 -7.27 9.97
N ALA A 201 -5.72 -8.16 8.97
CA ALA A 201 -5.83 -9.60 9.18
C ALA A 201 -4.67 -10.18 10.00
N ILE A 202 -3.43 -9.71 9.77
CA ILE A 202 -2.25 -10.01 10.59
C ILE A 202 -2.52 -9.57 12.04
N GLY A 203 -3.01 -8.35 12.24
CA GLY A 203 -3.35 -7.83 13.55
C GLY A 203 -4.41 -8.67 14.27
N ALA A 204 -5.50 -9.01 13.61
CA ALA A 204 -6.55 -9.85 14.17
C ALA A 204 -6.04 -11.24 14.58
N LEU A 205 -5.18 -11.86 13.75
CA LEU A 205 -4.55 -13.14 14.06
C LEU A 205 -3.56 -13.01 15.24
N ALA A 206 -2.72 -11.98 15.25
CA ALA A 206 -1.80 -11.71 16.36
C ALA A 206 -2.58 -11.50 17.66
N GLY A 207 -3.70 -10.78 17.61
CA GLY A 207 -4.57 -10.53 18.77
C GLY A 207 -5.10 -11.81 19.42
N ILE A 208 -5.52 -12.81 18.64
CA ILE A 208 -6.01 -14.08 19.20
C ILE A 208 -4.86 -15.00 19.65
N LEU A 209 -3.70 -14.93 19.02
CA LEU A 209 -2.55 -15.77 19.39
C LEU A 209 -1.92 -15.30 20.70
N VAL A 210 -1.72 -14.00 20.83
CA VAL A 210 -0.99 -13.38 21.94
C VAL A 210 -1.90 -13.07 23.14
N ARG A 211 -3.20 -12.79 22.88
CA ARG A 211 -4.23 -12.50 23.91
C ARG A 211 -3.93 -11.26 24.79
N ARG A 212 -2.95 -10.45 24.44
CA ARG A 212 -2.59 -9.20 25.10
C ARG A 212 -2.41 -8.12 24.04
N VAL A 213 -2.93 -6.93 24.29
CA VAL A 213 -2.98 -5.85 23.29
C VAL A 213 -1.59 -5.39 22.86
N LEU A 214 -0.74 -5.01 23.82
CA LEU A 214 0.58 -4.46 23.51
C LEU A 214 1.49 -5.43 22.75
N PRO A 215 1.69 -6.68 23.21
CA PRO A 215 2.50 -7.63 22.46
C PRO A 215 1.91 -8.00 21.09
N ALA A 216 0.56 -7.99 20.94
CA ALA A 216 -0.09 -8.21 19.66
C ALA A 216 0.19 -7.08 18.66
N ILE A 217 0.23 -5.82 19.12
CA ILE A 217 0.63 -4.67 18.31
C ILE A 217 2.07 -4.86 17.80
N VAL A 218 3.00 -5.18 18.69
CA VAL A 218 4.43 -5.40 18.33
C VAL A 218 4.55 -6.54 17.31
N ALA A 219 3.87 -7.66 17.55
CA ALA A 219 3.87 -8.80 16.63
C ALA A 219 3.29 -8.42 15.24
N THR A 220 2.24 -7.59 15.22
CA THR A 220 1.64 -7.08 13.98
C THR A 220 2.61 -6.21 13.20
N LEU A 221 3.28 -5.28 13.89
CA LEU A 221 4.29 -4.40 13.27
C LEU A 221 5.43 -5.22 12.67
N ALA A 222 5.97 -6.18 13.42
CA ALA A 222 7.06 -7.04 12.97
C ALA A 222 6.66 -7.92 11.77
N ALA A 223 5.49 -8.58 11.85
CA ALA A 223 5.02 -9.44 10.78
C ALA A 223 4.70 -8.66 9.49
N TYR A 224 4.07 -7.49 9.61
CA TYR A 224 3.82 -6.63 8.46
C TYR A 224 5.11 -6.11 7.83
N ALA A 225 6.06 -5.64 8.64
CA ALA A 225 7.35 -5.15 8.15
C ALA A 225 8.12 -6.26 7.41
N ALA A 226 8.13 -7.48 7.95
CA ALA A 226 8.74 -8.63 7.28
C ALA A 226 8.06 -8.95 5.94
N LEU A 227 6.71 -8.92 5.89
CA LEU A 227 5.95 -9.15 4.68
C LEU A 227 6.23 -8.06 3.63
N ALA A 228 6.20 -6.79 4.02
CA ALA A 228 6.46 -5.66 3.13
C ALA A 228 7.89 -5.69 2.57
N PHE A 229 8.87 -5.99 3.43
CA PHE A 229 10.26 -6.15 3.01
C PHE A 229 10.41 -7.32 2.03
N ALA A 230 9.87 -8.50 2.35
CA ALA A 230 9.94 -9.66 1.48
C ALA A 230 9.30 -9.41 0.12
N THR A 231 8.15 -8.73 0.10
CA THR A 231 7.46 -8.38 -1.15
C THR A 231 8.26 -7.39 -1.97
N GLY A 232 8.72 -6.31 -1.38
CA GLY A 232 9.47 -5.26 -2.10
C GLY A 232 10.85 -5.72 -2.56
N ALA A 233 11.57 -6.47 -1.73
CA ALA A 233 12.94 -6.89 -2.02
C ALA A 233 13.02 -8.12 -2.96
N PHE A 234 12.09 -9.07 -2.84
CA PHE A 234 12.23 -10.37 -3.50
C PHE A 234 11.09 -10.69 -4.46
N LEU A 235 9.83 -10.45 -4.09
CA LEU A 235 8.69 -10.94 -4.88
C LEU A 235 8.37 -10.04 -6.07
N ARG A 236 8.27 -8.72 -5.84
CA ARG A 236 7.77 -7.77 -6.84
C ARG A 236 8.56 -7.78 -8.14
N ALA A 237 9.89 -7.88 -8.08
CA ALA A 237 10.75 -7.90 -9.26
C ALA A 237 10.49 -9.12 -10.17
N HIS A 238 9.90 -10.20 -9.62
CA HIS A 238 9.68 -11.47 -10.30
C HIS A 238 8.22 -11.72 -10.71
N TYR A 239 7.30 -10.77 -10.51
CA TYR A 239 5.91 -10.93 -10.94
C TYR A 239 5.76 -11.12 -12.45
N LEU A 240 6.55 -10.41 -13.23
CA LEU A 240 6.60 -10.52 -14.68
C LEU A 240 8.06 -10.52 -15.14
N THR A 241 8.36 -11.24 -16.22
CA THR A 241 9.70 -11.24 -16.83
C THR A 241 10.09 -9.81 -17.21
N PRO A 242 11.21 -9.26 -16.70
CA PRO A 242 11.67 -7.94 -17.06
C PRO A 242 12.03 -7.85 -18.54
N LEU A 243 11.89 -6.67 -19.11
CA LEU A 243 12.37 -6.38 -20.46
C LEU A 243 13.85 -5.97 -20.39
N LEU A 244 14.61 -6.40 -21.40
CA LEU A 244 16.01 -6.05 -21.57
C LEU A 244 16.17 -5.10 -22.75
N THR A 245 16.93 -4.02 -22.57
CA THR A 245 17.25 -3.08 -23.64
C THR A 245 18.67 -2.53 -23.49
N SER A 246 19.26 -2.18 -24.61
CA SER A 246 20.52 -1.44 -24.68
C SER A 246 20.33 0.04 -25.06
N THR A 247 19.05 0.48 -25.25
CA THR A 247 18.81 1.89 -25.57
C THR A 247 18.95 2.76 -24.31
N PRO A 248 19.66 3.90 -24.37
CA PRO A 248 19.86 4.77 -23.22
C PRO A 248 18.59 5.55 -22.83
N ASN A 249 17.63 5.68 -23.76
CA ASN A 249 16.41 6.45 -23.56
C ASN A 249 15.27 5.56 -23.06
N ILE A 250 15.30 5.22 -21.77
CA ILE A 250 14.18 4.57 -21.08
C ILE A 250 13.34 5.66 -20.42
N SER A 251 12.02 5.59 -20.57
CA SER A 251 11.11 6.52 -19.88
C SER A 251 11.37 6.52 -18.37
N SER A 252 11.49 7.70 -17.77
CA SER A 252 11.67 7.87 -16.32
C SER A 252 10.52 7.33 -15.48
N SER A 253 9.36 7.02 -16.09
CA SER A 253 8.25 6.32 -15.47
C SER A 253 8.48 4.81 -15.34
N SER A 254 9.47 4.25 -16.03
CA SER A 254 9.78 2.82 -15.94
C SER A 254 10.49 2.47 -14.64
N TRP A 255 10.30 1.24 -14.17
CA TRP A 255 11.03 0.71 -13.02
C TRP A 255 12.28 -0.01 -13.48
N ILE A 256 13.44 0.59 -13.22
CA ILE A 256 14.74 -0.01 -13.50
C ILE A 256 15.06 -1.03 -12.39
N ILE A 257 15.28 -2.29 -12.79
CA ILE A 257 15.60 -3.38 -11.85
C ILE A 257 17.11 -3.53 -11.73
N SER A 258 17.82 -3.59 -12.83
CA SER A 258 19.30 -3.66 -12.85
C SER A 258 19.87 -3.01 -14.09
N GLN A 259 21.09 -2.51 -13.93
CA GLN A 259 21.87 -1.91 -15.03
C GLN A 259 23.31 -2.40 -14.96
N TRP A 260 23.86 -2.73 -16.12
CA TRP A 260 25.27 -3.11 -16.25
C TRP A 260 25.83 -2.63 -17.59
N TRP A 261 27.11 -2.52 -17.61
CA TRP A 261 27.84 -2.11 -18.80
C TRP A 261 28.63 -3.28 -19.37
N THR A 262 28.71 -3.33 -20.72
CA THR A 262 29.57 -4.23 -21.44
C THR A 262 30.54 -3.40 -22.29
N ARG A 263 31.74 -3.91 -22.51
CA ARG A 263 32.71 -3.35 -23.46
C ARG A 263 33.13 -4.46 -24.41
N ASN A 264 33.03 -4.22 -25.73
CA ASN A 264 33.30 -5.24 -26.74
C ASN A 264 32.61 -6.60 -26.42
N SER A 265 31.33 -6.55 -26.08
CA SER A 265 30.50 -7.71 -25.71
C SER A 265 30.92 -8.46 -24.43
N LYS A 266 31.92 -7.97 -23.68
CA LYS A 266 32.33 -8.53 -22.37
C LYS A 266 31.77 -7.67 -21.24
N PHE A 267 31.40 -8.32 -20.15
CA PHE A 267 30.99 -7.59 -18.94
C PHE A 267 32.09 -6.66 -18.45
N ALA A 268 31.76 -5.41 -18.16
CA ALA A 268 32.67 -4.41 -17.65
C ALA A 268 32.42 -4.07 -16.18
N PHE A 269 31.23 -3.58 -15.84
CA PHE A 269 30.84 -3.24 -14.44
C PHE A 269 29.32 -3.09 -14.29
N ASN A 270 28.86 -3.12 -13.04
CA ASN A 270 27.45 -2.87 -12.68
C ASN A 270 27.24 -1.42 -12.25
N GLY A 271 26.03 -0.91 -12.48
CA GLY A 271 25.54 0.36 -11.94
C GLY A 271 26.19 1.58 -12.58
N TRP A 272 26.46 2.61 -11.76
CA TRP A 272 27.02 3.88 -12.24
C TRP A 272 28.53 3.77 -12.46
N PRO A 273 29.07 4.36 -13.56
CA PRO A 273 30.48 4.35 -13.84
C PRO A 273 31.31 5.02 -12.74
N SER A 274 32.53 4.53 -12.53
CA SER A 274 33.46 5.14 -11.56
C SER A 274 33.83 6.57 -11.96
N TYR A 275 34.12 7.41 -10.99
CA TYR A 275 34.54 8.81 -11.25
C TYR A 275 35.75 8.88 -12.15
N SER A 276 36.73 7.98 -11.96
CA SER A 276 37.93 7.91 -12.82
C SER A 276 37.61 7.61 -14.28
N LEU A 277 36.66 6.72 -14.53
CA LEU A 277 36.23 6.38 -15.90
C LEU A 277 35.50 7.58 -16.55
N ILE A 278 34.67 8.30 -15.78
CA ILE A 278 33.99 9.50 -16.28
C ILE A 278 35.00 10.59 -16.61
N GLN A 279 35.98 10.85 -15.76
CA GLN A 279 37.02 11.84 -15.98
C GLN A 279 37.88 11.50 -17.18
N GLN A 280 38.17 10.21 -17.39
CA GLN A 280 39.02 9.75 -18.50
C GLN A 280 38.34 9.92 -19.86
N PHE A 281 37.04 9.62 -19.97
CA PHE A 281 36.36 9.55 -21.26
C PHE A 281 35.27 10.59 -21.46
N CYS A 282 34.63 11.09 -20.39
CA CYS A 282 33.39 11.88 -20.45
C CYS A 282 33.45 13.14 -19.56
N ASN A 283 34.53 13.86 -19.60
CA ASN A 283 34.76 15.07 -18.78
C ASN A 283 33.96 16.31 -19.25
N GLN A 284 33.27 16.24 -20.38
CA GLN A 284 32.47 17.33 -20.90
C GLN A 284 31.02 17.26 -20.39
N PRO A 285 30.39 18.41 -20.11
CA PRO A 285 28.99 18.43 -19.76
C PRO A 285 28.12 17.89 -20.88
N PRO A 286 26.98 17.22 -20.57
CA PRO A 286 26.09 16.73 -21.62
C PRO A 286 25.52 17.90 -22.43
N PRO A 287 25.15 17.67 -23.69
CA PRO A 287 24.50 18.67 -24.54
C PRO A 287 23.25 19.26 -23.87
N ALA A 288 22.93 20.50 -24.16
CA ALA A 288 21.76 21.18 -23.63
C ALA A 288 20.48 20.37 -23.91
N GLY A 289 19.61 20.20 -22.89
CA GLY A 289 18.37 19.43 -22.98
C GLY A 289 18.50 17.93 -22.73
N GLN A 290 19.69 17.40 -22.49
CA GLN A 290 19.91 16.00 -22.15
C GLN A 290 20.13 15.79 -20.65
N SER A 291 19.61 14.68 -20.12
CA SER A 291 19.93 14.29 -18.75
C SER A 291 21.41 13.87 -18.63
N LYS A 292 22.00 14.06 -17.44
CA LYS A 292 23.37 13.61 -17.16
C LYS A 292 23.57 12.12 -17.46
N ALA A 293 22.57 11.30 -17.16
CA ALA A 293 22.60 9.85 -17.41
C ALA A 293 22.62 9.53 -18.91
N THR A 294 21.78 10.20 -19.71
CA THR A 294 21.72 10.02 -21.18
C THR A 294 22.99 10.48 -21.84
N GLY A 295 23.50 11.68 -21.48
CA GLY A 295 24.74 12.21 -22.02
C GLY A 295 25.95 11.33 -21.70
N LEU A 296 26.03 10.81 -20.47
CA LEU A 296 27.05 9.87 -20.06
C LEU A 296 26.98 8.55 -20.84
N ALA A 297 25.78 8.02 -21.02
CA ALA A 297 25.58 6.78 -21.80
C ALA A 297 25.98 6.96 -23.26
N GLN A 298 25.65 8.10 -23.86
CA GLN A 298 26.09 8.42 -25.22
C GLN A 298 27.62 8.59 -25.32
N CYS A 299 28.24 9.31 -24.39
CA CYS A 299 29.69 9.47 -24.36
C CYS A 299 30.40 8.11 -24.26
N LEU A 300 30.01 7.28 -23.32
CA LEU A 300 30.62 5.95 -23.15
C LEU A 300 30.36 5.03 -24.33
N SER A 301 29.26 5.19 -25.07
CA SER A 301 28.98 4.39 -26.26
C SER A 301 29.99 4.67 -27.38
N HIS A 302 30.46 5.91 -27.52
CA HIS A 302 31.56 6.25 -28.46
C HIS A 302 32.87 5.58 -28.08
N HIS A 303 33.04 5.16 -26.83
CA HIS A 303 34.22 4.43 -26.35
C HIS A 303 34.03 2.92 -26.28
N GLY A 304 33.03 2.39 -26.99
CA GLY A 304 32.75 0.95 -27.10
C GLY A 304 32.06 0.33 -25.88
N TYR A 305 31.49 1.17 -24.99
CA TYR A 305 30.67 0.67 -23.88
C TYR A 305 29.21 0.64 -24.30
N THR A 306 28.47 -0.43 -23.90
CA THR A 306 27.03 -0.56 -24.10
C THR A 306 26.36 -0.70 -22.75
N LEU A 307 25.39 0.18 -22.48
CA LEU A 307 24.55 0.08 -21.27
C LEU A 307 23.42 -0.92 -21.51
N TRP A 308 23.36 -1.93 -20.69
CA TRP A 308 22.23 -2.85 -20.64
C TRP A 308 21.35 -2.55 -19.43
N THR A 309 20.07 -2.49 -19.65
CA THR A 309 19.09 -2.20 -18.59
C THR A 309 17.96 -3.23 -18.61
N THR A 310 17.72 -3.85 -17.46
CA THR A 310 16.47 -4.60 -17.22
C THR A 310 15.47 -3.70 -16.55
N TYR A 311 14.25 -3.69 -17.05
CA TYR A 311 13.24 -2.77 -16.57
C TYR A 311 11.81 -3.32 -16.72
N GLN A 312 10.86 -2.72 -15.98
CA GLN A 312 9.44 -2.89 -16.18
C GLN A 312 8.85 -1.57 -16.69
N PRO A 313 8.16 -1.57 -17.85
CA PRO A 313 7.53 -0.37 -18.38
C PRO A 313 6.32 0.05 -17.55
N ALA A 314 6.02 1.35 -17.50
CA ALA A 314 4.88 1.89 -16.78
C ALA A 314 3.51 1.30 -17.22
N SER A 315 3.41 0.83 -18.47
CA SER A 315 2.21 0.17 -18.99
C SER A 315 1.83 -1.11 -18.24
N ARG A 316 2.79 -1.75 -17.54
CA ARG A 316 2.55 -2.94 -16.72
C ARG A 316 2.07 -2.63 -15.30
N PHE A 317 1.94 -1.36 -14.93
CA PHE A 317 1.54 -0.96 -13.57
C PHE A 317 0.30 -1.69 -13.07
N TRP A 318 -0.78 -1.71 -13.84
CA TRP A 318 -2.03 -2.38 -13.44
C TRP A 318 -1.91 -3.89 -13.33
N GLN A 319 -1.09 -4.53 -14.15
CA GLN A 319 -0.83 -5.96 -14.04
C GLN A 319 -0.15 -6.29 -12.71
N PHE A 320 0.85 -5.52 -12.30
CA PHE A 320 1.50 -5.65 -11.01
C PHE A 320 0.53 -5.40 -9.85
N GLN A 321 -0.33 -4.39 -9.96
CA GLN A 321 -1.36 -4.08 -8.96
C GLN A 321 -2.33 -5.26 -8.76
N TRP A 322 -2.78 -5.90 -9.83
CA TRP A 322 -3.67 -7.05 -9.75
C TRP A 322 -2.99 -8.30 -9.23
N ILE A 323 -1.75 -8.57 -9.64
CA ILE A 323 -0.98 -9.71 -9.11
C ILE A 323 -0.77 -9.53 -7.60
N GLU A 324 -0.28 -8.37 -7.18
CA GLU A 324 -0.01 -8.11 -5.76
C GLU A 324 -1.30 -8.05 -4.95
N GLY A 325 -2.32 -7.38 -5.44
CA GLY A 325 -3.62 -7.27 -4.79
C GLY A 325 -4.32 -8.62 -4.61
N SER A 326 -4.25 -9.50 -5.61
CA SER A 326 -4.94 -10.81 -5.55
C SER A 326 -4.35 -11.74 -4.49
N TRP A 327 -3.01 -11.88 -4.44
CA TRP A 327 -2.41 -12.75 -3.43
C TRP A 327 -2.48 -12.15 -2.00
N LEU A 328 -2.40 -10.81 -1.85
CA LEU A 328 -2.63 -10.14 -0.56
C LEU A 328 -4.06 -10.35 -0.07
N LEU A 329 -5.05 -10.27 -0.99
CA LEU A 329 -6.44 -10.55 -0.66
C LEU A 329 -6.63 -12.02 -0.23
N ALA A 330 -6.04 -12.96 -0.97
CA ALA A 330 -6.06 -14.37 -0.63
C ALA A 330 -5.40 -14.64 0.75
N LEU A 331 -4.23 -14.02 1.01
CA LEU A 331 -3.57 -14.08 2.31
C LEU A 331 -4.46 -13.52 3.42
N SER A 332 -5.08 -12.36 3.21
CA SER A 332 -5.99 -11.74 4.18
C SER A 332 -7.17 -12.64 4.50
N ALA A 333 -7.80 -13.23 3.49
CA ALA A 333 -8.89 -14.19 3.66
C ALA A 333 -8.43 -15.43 4.44
N LEU A 334 -7.26 -15.98 4.13
CA LEU A 334 -6.67 -17.11 4.85
C LEU A 334 -6.39 -16.78 6.32
N LEU A 335 -5.82 -15.62 6.62
CA LEU A 335 -5.54 -15.17 7.98
C LEU A 335 -6.83 -14.97 8.78
N ILE A 336 -7.87 -14.37 8.17
CA ILE A 336 -9.19 -14.23 8.80
C ILE A 336 -9.82 -15.61 9.03
N ALA A 337 -9.78 -16.51 8.05
CA ALA A 337 -10.29 -17.87 8.21
C ALA A 337 -9.57 -18.63 9.34
N THR A 338 -8.24 -18.50 9.41
CA THR A 338 -7.43 -19.07 10.49
C THR A 338 -7.80 -18.47 11.85
N THR A 339 -8.03 -17.18 11.92
CA THR A 339 -8.50 -16.49 13.13
C THR A 339 -9.84 -17.05 13.60
N VAL A 340 -10.81 -17.18 12.69
CA VAL A 340 -12.13 -17.78 12.98
C VAL A 340 -12.00 -19.24 13.43
N TRP A 341 -11.17 -20.02 12.77
CA TRP A 341 -10.92 -21.41 13.12
C TRP A 341 -10.29 -21.57 14.51
N LEU A 342 -9.31 -20.72 14.86
CA LEU A 342 -8.71 -20.70 16.18
C LEU A 342 -9.71 -20.34 17.28
N VAL A 343 -10.62 -19.38 17.02
CA VAL A 343 -11.71 -19.04 17.96
C VAL A 343 -12.62 -20.26 18.20
N ARG A 344 -12.89 -21.06 17.17
CA ARG A 344 -13.69 -22.28 17.32
C ARG A 344 -12.99 -23.34 18.17
N ARG A 345 -11.69 -23.59 17.95
CA ARG A 345 -10.94 -24.67 18.60
C ARG A 345 -10.45 -24.35 20.01
N ARG A 346 -9.96 -23.13 20.26
CA ARG A 346 -9.33 -22.77 21.55
C ARG A 346 -10.33 -22.40 22.64
N ALA A 347 -11.60 -22.46 22.37
CA ALA A 347 -12.66 -22.14 23.30
C ALA A 347 -13.28 -23.38 23.97
N THR A 348 -12.68 -24.53 23.75
CA THR A 348 -12.80 -25.70 24.60
C THR A 348 -11.61 -25.70 25.57
#